data_5b978eecb8389136e76cd8754bfb30bc
#
_entry.id   5b978eecb8389136e76cd8754bfb30bc
#
_cell.length_a   1.000
_cell.length_b   1.000
_cell.length_c   1.000
_cell.angle_alpha   90.00
_cell.angle_beta   90.00
_cell.angle_gamma   90.00
#
_symmetry.space_group_name_H-M   'P 1'
#
loop_
_entity.id
_entity.type
_entity.pdbx_description
1 polymer ?
#
loop_
_entity_poly.entity_id
_entity_poly.type
_entity_poly.pdbx_seq_one_letter_code
_entity_poly.pdbx_strand_id
1 'polypeptide(L)'
;MKLYPAIDLRGGQAVRLYQGDYDQMTVYNTDPAAQAREFIAAGAKYLHVVDLDGAKDDTTANMTTIAAIAKQGGLFIEVGGGIRDEARIEQYLSLGVGRCILGTIAVKDFDFTARMAQKYGPKIAVGVDMRDGLVAVNGWKEVTPEPGVAFCRRCAEAGVQAIIATDISRDGTMQGTNMDLYRELLQIPGLEITASGGIARMEELAELQAMGCHAAILGKSIYTGAIDLKQAVALYQE
;
A
#
# COMPACT_ATOMS: atom_id res chain seq x y z
N MET A 1 -8.09 -7.60 -11.98
CA MET A 1 -7.10 -6.74 -11.25
C MET A 1 -6.99 -7.23 -9.81
N LYS A 2 -5.83 -7.09 -9.13
CA LYS A 2 -5.70 -7.46 -7.71
C LYS A 2 -6.41 -6.41 -6.84
N LEU A 3 -7.19 -6.85 -5.84
CA LEU A 3 -7.78 -5.94 -4.85
C LEU A 3 -7.16 -6.16 -3.48
N TYR A 4 -6.62 -5.09 -2.91
CA TYR A 4 -5.96 -5.08 -1.61
C TYR A 4 -6.83 -4.33 -0.59
N PRO A 5 -7.71 -5.00 0.19
CA PRO A 5 -8.21 -4.38 1.41
C PRO A 5 -7.01 -4.01 2.29
N ALA A 6 -7.09 -2.88 3.01
CA ALA A 6 -5.96 -2.36 3.75
C ALA A 6 -6.20 -2.37 5.26
N ILE A 7 -5.16 -2.72 6.01
CA ILE A 7 -5.09 -2.62 7.47
C ILE A 7 -3.90 -1.74 7.84
N ASP A 8 -4.16 -0.60 8.44
CA ASP A 8 -3.11 0.21 9.07
C ASP A 8 -2.99 -0.22 10.53
N LEU A 9 -1.78 -0.50 10.99
CA LEU A 9 -1.52 -0.98 12.34
C LEU A 9 -0.91 0.12 13.20
N ARG A 10 -1.51 0.37 14.35
CA ARG A 10 -0.96 1.23 15.40
C ARG A 10 -1.28 0.66 16.78
N GLY A 11 -0.24 0.46 17.60
CA GLY A 11 -0.38 -0.12 18.93
C GLY A 11 -1.06 -1.50 18.91
N GLY A 12 -0.83 -2.30 17.88
CA GLY A 12 -1.44 -3.62 17.70
C GLY A 12 -2.89 -3.61 17.23
N GLN A 13 -3.47 -2.45 16.90
CA GLN A 13 -4.86 -2.30 16.48
C GLN A 13 -4.96 -1.91 15.00
N ALA A 14 -6.08 -2.28 14.35
CA ALA A 14 -6.41 -1.83 13.01
C ALA A 14 -7.05 -0.43 13.10
N VAL A 15 -6.40 0.54 12.47
CA VAL A 15 -6.77 1.95 12.54
C VAL A 15 -6.85 2.58 11.15
N ARG A 16 -7.35 3.81 11.08
CA ARG A 16 -7.23 4.70 9.92
C ARG A 16 -6.89 6.10 10.37
N LEU A 17 -5.98 6.72 9.65
CA LEU A 17 -5.64 8.13 9.79
C LEU A 17 -6.41 8.93 8.72
N TYR A 18 -6.81 10.15 9.04
CA TYR A 18 -7.31 11.08 8.05
C TYR A 18 -6.12 11.82 7.42
N GLN A 19 -5.87 11.63 6.13
CA GLN A 19 -4.73 12.21 5.40
C GLN A 19 -3.36 12.05 6.11
N GLY A 20 -3.13 10.91 6.77
CA GLY A 20 -1.89 10.63 7.48
C GLY A 20 -1.73 11.32 8.84
N ASP A 21 -2.74 12.04 9.31
CA ASP A 21 -2.69 12.75 10.60
C ASP A 21 -2.92 11.79 11.77
N TYR A 22 -1.89 11.62 12.58
CA TYR A 22 -1.91 10.75 13.78
C TYR A 22 -2.85 11.23 14.89
N ASP A 23 -3.19 12.51 14.89
CA ASP A 23 -4.13 13.10 15.87
C ASP A 23 -5.59 12.90 15.44
N GLN A 24 -5.82 12.51 14.18
CA GLN A 24 -7.11 12.17 13.61
C GLN A 24 -7.22 10.68 13.29
N MET A 25 -6.98 9.85 14.31
CA MET A 25 -7.01 8.39 14.20
C MET A 25 -8.36 7.83 14.63
N THR A 26 -8.89 6.90 13.84
CA THR A 26 -10.06 6.08 14.18
C THR A 26 -9.65 4.62 14.32
N VAL A 27 -10.01 3.97 15.43
CA VAL A 27 -9.83 2.53 15.62
C VAL A 27 -11.05 1.81 15.04
N TYR A 28 -10.82 0.87 14.11
CA TYR A 28 -11.89 0.08 13.50
C TYR A 28 -11.97 -1.33 14.07
N ASN A 29 -10.83 -1.91 14.45
CA ASN A 29 -10.82 -3.24 15.04
C ASN A 29 -9.62 -3.37 16.01
N THR A 30 -9.87 -3.92 17.20
CA THR A 30 -8.82 -4.17 18.19
C THR A 30 -8.11 -5.52 17.96
N ASP A 31 -8.64 -6.39 17.08
CA ASP A 31 -8.04 -7.65 16.63
C ASP A 31 -7.82 -7.61 15.10
N PRO A 32 -6.64 -7.15 14.63
CA PRO A 32 -6.34 -7.10 13.18
C PRO A 32 -6.35 -8.47 12.51
N ALA A 33 -6.09 -9.56 13.24
CA ALA A 33 -6.20 -10.90 12.69
C ALA A 33 -7.67 -11.31 12.45
N ALA A 34 -8.59 -10.87 13.31
CA ALA A 34 -10.03 -11.01 13.05
C ALA A 34 -10.45 -10.22 11.81
N GLN A 35 -9.96 -8.99 11.66
CA GLN A 35 -10.20 -8.19 10.46
C GLN A 35 -9.71 -8.89 9.18
N ALA A 36 -8.53 -9.50 9.23
CA ALA A 36 -8.03 -10.29 8.09
C ALA A 36 -8.93 -11.50 7.79
N ARG A 37 -9.46 -12.19 8.81
CA ARG A 37 -10.45 -13.28 8.61
C ARG A 37 -11.74 -12.80 7.94
N GLU A 38 -12.23 -11.62 8.29
CA GLU A 38 -13.40 -11.02 7.64
C GLU A 38 -13.12 -10.74 6.15
N PHE A 39 -11.93 -10.24 5.81
CA PHE A 39 -11.54 -10.04 4.42
C PHE A 39 -11.42 -11.36 3.64
N ILE A 40 -10.84 -12.40 4.26
CA ILE A 40 -10.81 -13.75 3.68
C ILE A 40 -12.23 -14.28 3.44
N ALA A 41 -13.12 -14.12 4.40
CA ALA A 41 -14.52 -14.55 4.27
C ALA A 41 -15.29 -13.79 3.17
N ALA A 42 -14.89 -12.53 2.90
CA ALA A 42 -15.39 -11.77 1.76
C ALA A 42 -14.80 -12.23 0.41
N GLY A 43 -13.81 -13.13 0.40
CA GLY A 43 -13.15 -13.67 -0.78
C GLY A 43 -11.87 -12.93 -1.19
N ALA A 44 -11.34 -12.04 -0.37
CA ALA A 44 -10.06 -11.37 -0.64
C ALA A 44 -8.91 -12.39 -0.72
N LYS A 45 -8.02 -12.22 -1.69
CA LYS A 45 -6.78 -12.99 -1.87
C LYS A 45 -5.53 -12.19 -1.53
N TYR A 46 -5.67 -10.88 -1.38
CA TYR A 46 -4.59 -9.94 -1.16
C TYR A 46 -4.87 -9.08 0.06
N LEU A 47 -3.82 -8.57 0.70
CA LEU A 47 -3.92 -7.68 1.86
C LEU A 47 -2.77 -6.67 1.84
N HIS A 48 -3.10 -5.40 1.97
CA HIS A 48 -2.14 -4.33 2.19
C HIS A 48 -2.07 -3.99 3.67
N VAL A 49 -0.87 -4.01 4.25
CA VAL A 49 -0.64 -3.69 5.67
C VAL A 49 0.35 -2.54 5.79
N VAL A 50 0.01 -1.55 6.61
CA VAL A 50 0.92 -0.45 6.96
C VAL A 50 1.26 -0.51 8.44
N ASP A 51 2.54 -0.67 8.76
CA ASP A 51 3.06 -0.57 10.13
C ASP A 51 3.33 0.91 10.47
N LEU A 52 2.34 1.58 11.07
CA LEU A 52 2.43 2.99 11.43
C LEU A 52 3.40 3.26 12.59
N ASP A 53 3.59 2.30 13.50
CA ASP A 53 4.57 2.42 14.59
C ASP A 53 5.98 2.29 14.04
N GLY A 54 6.21 1.33 13.11
CA GLY A 54 7.48 1.21 12.40
C GLY A 54 7.81 2.44 11.57
N ALA A 55 6.80 3.01 10.91
CA ALA A 55 6.97 4.23 10.11
C ALA A 55 7.35 5.45 10.96
N LYS A 56 6.68 5.64 12.11
CA LYS A 56 6.86 6.81 12.97
C LYS A 56 8.06 6.68 13.91
N ASP A 57 8.13 5.56 14.61
CA ASP A 57 8.95 5.41 15.82
C ASP A 57 10.11 4.39 15.62
N ASP A 58 10.24 3.81 14.41
CA ASP A 58 11.23 2.77 14.07
C ASP A 58 11.18 1.53 14.97
N THR A 59 10.00 1.19 15.45
CA THR A 59 9.79 0.06 16.35
C THR A 59 9.43 -1.22 15.60
N THR A 60 9.48 -2.34 16.32
CA THR A 60 8.99 -3.66 15.87
C THR A 60 7.69 -4.06 16.58
N ALA A 61 7.00 -3.09 17.18
CA ALA A 61 5.87 -3.35 18.07
C ALA A 61 4.75 -4.18 17.38
N ASN A 62 4.51 -3.97 16.08
CA ASN A 62 3.48 -4.66 15.33
C ASN A 62 3.92 -5.99 14.70
N MET A 63 5.17 -6.42 14.85
CA MET A 63 5.66 -7.69 14.26
C MET A 63 4.82 -8.90 14.68
N THR A 64 4.44 -8.98 15.97
CA THR A 64 3.59 -10.07 16.48
C THR A 64 2.21 -10.03 15.85
N THR A 65 1.64 -8.84 15.65
CA THR A 65 0.34 -8.64 15.02
C THR A 65 0.40 -9.03 13.54
N ILE A 66 1.45 -8.61 12.81
CA ILE A 66 1.67 -8.98 11.40
C ILE A 66 1.84 -10.51 11.28
N ALA A 67 2.60 -11.14 12.18
CA ALA A 67 2.72 -12.59 12.23
C ALA A 67 1.37 -13.30 12.47
N ALA A 68 0.52 -12.74 13.34
CA ALA A 68 -0.81 -13.28 13.60
C ALA A 68 -1.73 -13.15 12.37
N ILE A 69 -1.64 -12.04 11.62
CA ILE A 69 -2.34 -11.86 10.35
C ILE A 69 -1.83 -12.89 9.32
N ALA A 70 -0.52 -13.03 9.15
CA ALA A 70 0.07 -13.96 8.18
C ALA A 70 -0.31 -15.43 8.46
N LYS A 71 -0.43 -15.82 9.72
CA LYS A 71 -0.86 -17.17 10.14
C LYS A 71 -2.30 -17.51 9.75
N GLN A 72 -3.15 -16.53 9.39
CA GLN A 72 -4.51 -16.85 8.92
C GLN A 72 -4.48 -17.62 7.60
N GLY A 73 -3.43 -17.45 6.79
CA GLY A 73 -3.28 -18.09 5.48
C GLY A 73 -4.26 -17.52 4.44
N GLY A 74 -4.10 -17.95 3.19
CA GLY A 74 -5.01 -17.58 2.10
C GLY A 74 -4.88 -16.16 1.55
N LEU A 75 -4.01 -15.31 2.12
CA LEU A 75 -3.74 -13.96 1.65
C LEU A 75 -2.30 -13.80 1.17
N PHE A 76 -2.12 -13.18 0.02
CA PHE A 76 -0.84 -12.56 -0.33
C PHE A 76 -0.77 -11.21 0.39
N ILE A 77 0.17 -11.09 1.33
CA ILE A 77 0.29 -9.89 2.17
C ILE A 77 1.46 -9.05 1.68
N GLU A 78 1.21 -7.75 1.47
CA GLU A 78 2.27 -6.77 1.31
C GLU A 78 2.31 -5.85 2.54
N VAL A 79 3.52 -5.51 3.01
CA VAL A 79 3.71 -4.70 4.22
C VAL A 79 4.62 -3.52 3.91
N GLY A 80 4.17 -2.34 4.29
CA GLY A 80 4.93 -1.09 4.32
C GLY A 80 5.01 -0.50 5.73
N GLY A 81 5.86 0.51 5.88
CA GLY A 81 6.04 1.24 7.13
C GLY A 81 7.34 0.89 7.84
N GLY A 82 8.27 1.84 7.91
CA GLY A 82 9.51 1.74 8.68
C GLY A 82 10.59 0.79 8.17
N ILE A 83 10.50 0.33 6.92
CA ILE A 83 11.56 -0.49 6.31
C ILE A 83 12.72 0.43 5.91
N ARG A 84 13.85 0.29 6.59
CA ARG A 84 15.05 1.12 6.39
C ARG A 84 16.30 0.34 6.05
N ASP A 85 16.27 -0.98 6.25
CA ASP A 85 17.38 -1.88 6.01
C ASP A 85 16.92 -3.26 5.53
N GLU A 86 17.88 -4.07 5.12
CA GLU A 86 17.65 -5.41 4.61
C GLU A 86 17.19 -6.38 5.70
N ALA A 87 17.66 -6.20 6.94
CA ALA A 87 17.26 -7.05 8.05
C ALA A 87 15.75 -6.96 8.32
N ARG A 88 15.16 -5.76 8.19
CA ARG A 88 13.71 -5.57 8.30
C ARG A 88 12.95 -6.27 7.17
N ILE A 89 13.49 -6.25 5.94
CA ILE A 89 12.90 -6.99 4.81
C ILE A 89 12.89 -8.49 5.15
N GLU A 90 14.02 -9.05 5.58
CA GLU A 90 14.15 -10.47 5.92
C GLU A 90 13.23 -10.86 7.07
N GLN A 91 13.08 -10.00 8.09
CA GLN A 91 12.16 -10.23 9.19
C GLN A 91 10.72 -10.38 8.68
N TYR A 92 10.21 -9.44 7.87
CA TYR A 92 8.84 -9.53 7.33
C TYR A 92 8.66 -10.75 6.42
N LEU A 93 9.60 -11.03 5.53
CA LEU A 93 9.54 -12.20 4.65
C LEU A 93 9.52 -13.51 5.46
N SER A 94 10.27 -13.59 6.58
CA SER A 94 10.28 -14.77 7.46
C SER A 94 8.95 -15.00 8.18
N LEU A 95 8.12 -13.97 8.33
CA LEU A 95 6.77 -14.09 8.91
C LEU A 95 5.73 -14.59 7.90
N GLY A 96 6.10 -14.77 6.62
CA GLY A 96 5.19 -15.17 5.57
C GLY A 96 4.59 -14.00 4.77
N VAL A 97 5.13 -12.78 4.95
CA VAL A 97 4.79 -11.63 4.10
C VAL A 97 5.30 -11.88 2.69
N GLY A 98 4.47 -11.67 1.68
CA GLY A 98 4.79 -11.91 0.28
C GLY A 98 5.58 -10.78 -0.37
N ARG A 99 5.41 -9.52 0.12
CA ARG A 99 6.04 -8.33 -0.47
C ARG A 99 6.33 -7.27 0.60
N CYS A 100 7.48 -6.64 0.53
CA CYS A 100 7.89 -5.49 1.34
C CYS A 100 7.81 -4.22 0.51
N ILE A 101 7.26 -3.14 1.08
CA ILE A 101 7.08 -1.86 0.40
C ILE A 101 8.11 -0.86 0.97
N LEU A 102 9.00 -0.40 0.10
CA LEU A 102 9.99 0.62 0.42
C LEU A 102 9.39 2.01 0.12
N GLY A 103 9.19 2.83 1.13
CA GLY A 103 8.68 4.20 1.00
C GLY A 103 9.82 5.22 1.05
N THR A 104 9.94 5.97 2.14
CA THR A 104 10.93 7.04 2.34
C THR A 104 12.37 6.63 2.00
N ILE A 105 12.77 5.38 2.29
CA ILE A 105 14.11 4.87 1.99
C ILE A 105 14.38 4.83 0.48
N ALA A 106 13.35 4.58 -0.32
CA ALA A 106 13.50 4.53 -1.78
C ALA A 106 13.94 5.88 -2.38
N VAL A 107 13.59 6.97 -1.72
CA VAL A 107 14.01 8.33 -2.10
C VAL A 107 15.36 8.68 -1.48
N LYS A 108 15.56 8.37 -0.20
CA LYS A 108 16.77 8.75 0.56
C LYS A 108 18.00 7.93 0.23
N ASP A 109 17.83 6.65 -0.09
CA ASP A 109 18.90 5.74 -0.52
C ASP A 109 18.41 4.91 -1.72
N PHE A 110 18.44 5.52 -2.89
CA PHE A 110 18.00 4.88 -4.12
C PHE A 110 18.84 3.67 -4.50
N ASP A 111 20.15 3.72 -4.22
CA ASP A 111 21.07 2.60 -4.49
C ASP A 111 20.72 1.38 -3.65
N PHE A 112 20.33 1.58 -2.38
CA PHE A 112 19.80 0.50 -1.55
C PHE A 112 18.55 -0.10 -2.19
N THR A 113 17.62 0.73 -2.63
CA THR A 113 16.38 0.27 -3.26
C THR A 113 16.65 -0.54 -4.53
N ALA A 114 17.55 -0.08 -5.39
CA ALA A 114 17.96 -0.80 -6.59
C ALA A 114 18.56 -2.19 -6.25
N ARG A 115 19.46 -2.25 -5.25
CA ARG A 115 20.03 -3.54 -4.79
C ARG A 115 18.96 -4.47 -4.25
N MET A 116 18.00 -3.97 -3.47
CA MET A 116 16.90 -4.79 -2.91
C MET A 116 15.96 -5.29 -4.01
N ALA A 117 15.62 -4.44 -4.98
CA ALA A 117 14.83 -4.84 -6.14
C ALA A 117 15.52 -5.95 -6.95
N GLN A 118 16.83 -5.85 -7.18
CA GLN A 118 17.62 -6.88 -7.87
C GLN A 118 17.69 -8.19 -7.07
N LYS A 119 17.90 -8.11 -5.75
CA LYS A 119 18.08 -9.28 -4.88
C LYS A 119 16.79 -10.04 -4.66
N TYR A 120 15.69 -9.34 -4.40
CA TYR A 120 14.41 -9.92 -3.97
C TYR A 120 13.34 -9.94 -5.06
N GLY A 121 13.56 -9.23 -6.18
CA GLY A 121 12.64 -9.20 -7.32
C GLY A 121 11.22 -8.77 -6.92
N PRO A 122 10.20 -9.58 -7.26
CA PRO A 122 8.79 -9.25 -7.04
C PRO A 122 8.39 -9.15 -5.55
N LYS A 123 9.29 -9.54 -4.63
CA LYS A 123 9.07 -9.37 -3.19
C LYS A 123 9.34 -7.95 -2.69
N ILE A 124 9.82 -7.06 -3.57
CA ILE A 124 9.98 -5.63 -3.29
C ILE A 124 9.02 -4.82 -4.15
N ALA A 125 8.32 -3.89 -3.54
CA ALA A 125 7.61 -2.81 -4.19
C ALA A 125 8.12 -1.47 -3.67
N VAL A 126 7.89 -0.41 -4.41
CA VAL A 126 8.15 0.96 -3.96
C VAL A 126 6.84 1.69 -3.78
N GLY A 127 6.64 2.27 -2.59
CA GLY A 127 5.55 3.19 -2.29
C GLY A 127 5.94 4.61 -2.71
N VAL A 128 5.18 5.18 -3.62
CA VAL A 128 5.38 6.55 -4.13
C VAL A 128 4.15 7.37 -3.77
N ASP A 129 4.25 8.04 -2.64
CA ASP A 129 3.21 8.95 -2.17
C ASP A 129 3.46 10.32 -2.79
N MET A 130 2.42 10.93 -3.35
CA MET A 130 2.53 12.17 -4.12
C MET A 130 1.57 13.23 -3.60
N ARG A 131 2.07 14.47 -3.53
CA ARG A 131 1.28 15.68 -3.33
C ARG A 131 1.59 16.66 -4.45
N ASP A 132 0.58 17.09 -5.17
CA ASP A 132 0.70 17.99 -6.32
C ASP A 132 1.74 17.51 -7.34
N GLY A 133 1.79 16.19 -7.57
CA GLY A 133 2.71 15.54 -8.51
C GLY A 133 4.14 15.35 -8.02
N LEU A 134 4.48 15.81 -6.81
CA LEU A 134 5.80 15.68 -6.20
C LEU A 134 5.82 14.58 -5.13
N VAL A 135 6.95 13.88 -5.01
CA VAL A 135 7.10 12.78 -4.04
C VAL A 135 7.11 13.31 -2.61
N ALA A 136 6.26 12.72 -1.75
CA ALA A 136 6.22 12.98 -0.33
C ALA A 136 6.91 11.85 0.46
N VAL A 137 7.60 12.21 1.53
CA VAL A 137 8.36 11.30 2.38
C VAL A 137 8.08 11.56 3.87
N ASN A 138 8.67 10.75 4.75
CA ASN A 138 8.57 10.91 6.20
C ASN A 138 7.12 10.91 6.73
N GLY A 139 6.28 9.99 6.23
CA GLY A 139 4.85 9.95 6.60
C GLY A 139 4.12 11.22 6.15
N TRP A 140 4.39 11.66 4.91
CA TRP A 140 3.77 12.79 4.22
C TRP A 140 4.08 14.19 4.78
N LYS A 141 5.03 14.28 5.72
CA LYS A 141 5.40 15.54 6.38
C LYS A 141 6.32 16.43 5.55
N GLU A 142 6.98 15.84 4.57
CA GLU A 142 7.95 16.50 3.72
C GLU A 142 7.63 16.19 2.25
N VAL A 143 7.57 17.22 1.41
CA VAL A 143 7.43 17.10 -0.04
C VAL A 143 8.78 17.41 -0.66
N THR A 144 9.30 16.50 -1.45
CA THR A 144 10.57 16.67 -2.16
C THR A 144 10.37 17.43 -3.46
N PRO A 145 11.42 17.96 -4.08
CA PRO A 145 11.30 18.57 -5.41
C PRO A 145 11.22 17.55 -6.55
N GLU A 146 11.23 16.24 -6.26
CA GLU A 146 11.26 15.18 -7.25
C GLU A 146 9.85 14.90 -7.82
N PRO A 147 9.65 14.99 -9.15
CA PRO A 147 8.38 14.61 -9.77
C PRO A 147 8.12 13.11 -9.62
N GLY A 148 6.92 12.75 -9.13
CA GLY A 148 6.58 11.36 -8.80
C GLY A 148 6.62 10.41 -9.99
N VAL A 149 6.12 10.84 -11.16
CA VAL A 149 6.15 10.02 -12.38
C VAL A 149 7.59 9.80 -12.87
N ALA A 150 8.46 10.82 -12.78
CA ALA A 150 9.87 10.66 -13.12
C ALA A 150 10.57 9.69 -12.17
N PHE A 151 10.24 9.75 -10.86
CA PHE A 151 10.74 8.81 -9.88
C PHE A 151 10.29 7.37 -10.18
N CYS A 152 9.03 7.16 -10.57
CA CYS A 152 8.54 5.85 -10.97
C CYS A 152 9.29 5.29 -12.19
N ARG A 153 9.62 6.13 -13.19
CA ARG A 153 10.45 5.72 -14.34
C ARG A 153 11.84 5.28 -13.89
N ARG A 154 12.48 6.05 -13.03
CA ARG A 154 13.78 5.71 -12.46
C ARG A 154 13.74 4.39 -11.68
N CYS A 155 12.65 4.12 -10.94
CA CYS A 155 12.43 2.84 -10.28
C CYS A 155 12.36 1.67 -11.29
N ALA A 156 11.61 1.83 -12.39
CA ALA A 156 11.53 0.82 -13.44
C ALA A 156 12.91 0.52 -14.07
N GLU A 157 13.67 1.55 -14.39
CA GLU A 157 15.04 1.43 -14.93
C GLU A 157 15.99 0.71 -13.98
N ALA A 158 15.78 0.83 -12.66
CA ALA A 158 16.53 0.12 -11.62
C ALA A 158 16.07 -1.31 -11.37
N GLY A 159 15.01 -1.78 -12.05
CA GLY A 159 14.50 -3.15 -11.94
C GLY A 159 13.39 -3.34 -10.90
N VAL A 160 12.84 -2.26 -10.35
CA VAL A 160 11.61 -2.31 -9.54
C VAL A 160 10.46 -2.74 -10.42
N GLN A 161 9.68 -3.74 -9.98
CA GLN A 161 8.59 -4.32 -10.77
C GLN A 161 7.21 -3.84 -10.34
N ALA A 162 7.07 -3.31 -9.12
CA ALA A 162 5.79 -2.89 -8.57
C ALA A 162 5.87 -1.53 -7.87
N ILE A 163 4.93 -0.66 -8.20
CA ILE A 163 4.75 0.66 -7.57
C ILE A 163 3.36 0.72 -6.93
N ILE A 164 3.31 1.13 -5.66
CA ILE A 164 2.09 1.58 -5.03
C ILE A 164 2.09 3.11 -5.13
N ALA A 165 1.20 3.67 -5.94
CA ALA A 165 1.12 5.10 -6.17
C ALA A 165 -0.07 5.69 -5.39
N THR A 166 0.21 6.59 -4.44
CA THR A 166 -0.81 7.24 -3.62
C THR A 166 -0.87 8.73 -3.94
N ASP A 167 -2.04 9.22 -4.35
CA ASP A 167 -2.31 10.65 -4.26
C ASP A 167 -2.78 10.98 -2.84
N ILE A 168 -1.88 11.55 -2.03
CA ILE A 168 -2.17 11.81 -0.61
C ILE A 168 -3.20 12.91 -0.40
N SER A 169 -3.45 13.77 -1.39
CA SER A 169 -4.52 14.77 -1.34
C SER A 169 -5.91 14.14 -1.41
N ARG A 170 -6.00 12.92 -1.94
CA ARG A 170 -7.23 12.14 -2.09
C ARG A 170 -7.42 11.11 -0.98
N ASP A 171 -6.32 10.68 -0.32
CA ASP A 171 -6.39 9.61 0.66
C ASP A 171 -7.31 9.94 1.84
N GLY A 172 -8.18 9.00 2.18
CA GLY A 172 -9.16 9.13 3.26
C GLY A 172 -10.31 10.13 3.02
N THR A 173 -10.31 10.87 1.88
CA THR A 173 -11.31 11.92 1.61
C THR A 173 -12.65 11.38 1.10
N MET A 174 -12.68 10.18 0.49
CA MET A 174 -13.86 9.62 -0.18
C MET A 174 -14.36 10.46 -1.37
N GLN A 175 -13.50 11.27 -1.99
CA GLN A 175 -13.86 12.16 -3.10
C GLN A 175 -13.48 11.62 -4.48
N GLY A 176 -13.03 10.38 -4.53
CA GLY A 176 -12.57 9.72 -5.74
C GLY A 176 -11.04 9.75 -5.89
N THR A 177 -10.52 8.75 -6.60
CA THR A 177 -9.09 8.61 -6.84
C THR A 177 -8.61 9.42 -8.05
N ASN A 178 -7.28 9.59 -8.20
CA ASN A 178 -6.68 10.39 -9.26
C ASN A 178 -6.46 9.56 -10.54
N MET A 179 -7.49 9.45 -11.36
CA MET A 179 -7.45 8.65 -12.59
C MET A 179 -6.38 9.12 -13.59
N ASP A 180 -6.13 10.44 -13.67
CA ASP A 180 -5.14 10.99 -14.60
C ASP A 180 -3.71 10.57 -14.23
N LEU A 181 -3.41 10.53 -12.94
CA LEU A 181 -2.14 10.01 -12.44
C LEU A 181 -1.91 8.56 -12.91
N TYR A 182 -2.91 7.70 -12.78
CA TYR A 182 -2.75 6.29 -13.17
C TYR A 182 -2.67 6.12 -14.67
N ARG A 183 -3.38 6.92 -15.47
CA ARG A 183 -3.22 6.92 -16.94
C ARG A 183 -1.78 7.23 -17.35
N GLU A 184 -1.13 8.18 -16.67
CA GLU A 184 0.26 8.52 -16.93
C GLU A 184 1.22 7.42 -16.48
N LEU A 185 1.06 6.88 -15.26
CA LEU A 185 1.91 5.84 -14.71
C LEU A 185 1.84 4.52 -15.51
N LEU A 186 0.67 4.17 -16.04
CA LEU A 186 0.48 2.97 -16.86
C LEU A 186 1.20 3.03 -18.21
N GLN A 187 1.71 4.20 -18.62
CA GLN A 187 2.58 4.33 -19.81
C GLN A 187 4.04 3.92 -19.53
N ILE A 188 4.40 3.66 -18.26
CA ILE A 188 5.76 3.23 -17.91
C ILE A 188 5.85 1.71 -18.09
N PRO A 189 6.65 1.20 -19.05
CA PRO A 189 6.71 -0.21 -19.32
C PRO A 189 7.37 -0.98 -18.18
N GLY A 190 6.89 -2.20 -17.92
CA GLY A 190 7.50 -3.13 -16.95
C GLY A 190 7.12 -2.88 -15.49
N LEU A 191 6.22 -1.93 -15.20
CA LEU A 191 5.73 -1.66 -13.85
C LEU A 191 4.31 -2.23 -13.64
N GLU A 192 4.11 -2.97 -12.57
CA GLU A 192 2.81 -3.20 -11.97
C GLU A 192 2.40 -1.97 -11.16
N ILE A 193 1.34 -1.28 -11.56
CA ILE A 193 0.82 -0.10 -10.85
C ILE A 193 -0.34 -0.51 -9.95
N THR A 194 -0.22 -0.16 -8.66
CA THR A 194 -1.28 -0.27 -7.66
C THR A 194 -1.82 1.12 -7.37
N ALA A 195 -3.10 1.34 -7.63
CA ALA A 195 -3.77 2.60 -7.33
C ALA A 195 -4.12 2.68 -5.83
N SER A 196 -3.78 3.82 -5.20
CA SER A 196 -4.02 4.08 -3.79
C SER A 196 -4.48 5.51 -3.54
N GLY A 197 -5.34 5.68 -2.54
CA GLY A 197 -5.87 6.97 -2.14
C GLY A 197 -7.19 7.35 -2.82
N GLY A 198 -8.22 7.60 -2.02
CA GLY A 198 -9.48 8.21 -2.45
C GLY A 198 -10.52 7.29 -3.09
N ILE A 199 -10.22 6.03 -3.41
CA ILE A 199 -11.19 5.10 -4.04
C ILE A 199 -12.42 4.97 -3.13
N ALA A 200 -13.57 5.38 -3.65
CA ALA A 200 -14.81 5.53 -2.88
C ALA A 200 -16.03 4.84 -3.50
N ARG A 201 -15.98 4.48 -4.78
CA ARG A 201 -17.11 3.93 -5.52
C ARG A 201 -16.70 2.74 -6.39
N MET A 202 -17.64 1.86 -6.67
CA MET A 202 -17.46 0.67 -7.51
C MET A 202 -17.08 1.03 -8.96
N GLU A 203 -17.62 2.14 -9.47
CA GLU A 203 -17.35 2.63 -10.83
C GLU A 203 -15.88 2.99 -11.02
N GLU A 204 -15.19 3.44 -9.96
CA GLU A 204 -13.76 3.75 -10.01
C GLU A 204 -12.93 2.47 -10.16
N LEU A 205 -13.35 1.36 -9.55
CA LEU A 205 -12.71 0.04 -9.75
C LEU A 205 -12.90 -0.44 -11.19
N ALA A 206 -14.09 -0.25 -11.77
CA ALA A 206 -14.36 -0.57 -13.17
C ALA A 206 -13.45 0.25 -14.12
N GLU A 207 -13.29 1.57 -13.85
CA GLU A 207 -12.45 2.45 -14.66
C GLU A 207 -10.97 2.08 -14.54
N LEU A 208 -10.47 1.85 -13.32
CA LEU A 208 -9.09 1.39 -13.09
C LEU A 208 -8.80 0.07 -13.81
N GLN A 209 -9.72 -0.90 -13.76
CA GLN A 209 -9.59 -2.16 -14.45
C GLN A 209 -9.59 -1.97 -15.98
N ALA A 210 -10.50 -1.15 -16.50
CA ALA A 210 -10.58 -0.87 -17.94
C ALA A 210 -9.32 -0.16 -18.47
N MET A 211 -8.64 0.65 -17.64
CA MET A 211 -7.37 1.28 -17.98
C MET A 211 -6.19 0.30 -17.95
N GLY A 212 -6.37 -0.92 -17.43
CA GLY A 212 -5.29 -1.89 -17.25
C GLY A 212 -4.48 -1.71 -15.97
N CYS A 213 -5.03 -1.03 -14.95
CA CYS A 213 -4.39 -0.94 -13.65
C CYS A 213 -4.26 -2.33 -13.02
N HIS A 214 -3.08 -2.65 -12.50
CA HIS A 214 -2.78 -4.01 -12.02
C HIS A 214 -3.42 -4.32 -10.68
N ALA A 215 -3.55 -3.31 -9.84
CA ALA A 215 -4.13 -3.46 -8.51
C ALA A 215 -4.76 -2.16 -7.99
N ALA A 216 -5.62 -2.30 -6.96
CA ALA A 216 -6.20 -1.18 -6.24
C ALA A 216 -6.24 -1.47 -4.73
N ILE A 217 -5.90 -0.48 -3.92
CA ILE A 217 -5.98 -0.55 -2.45
C ILE A 217 -7.31 0.05 -2.00
N LEU A 218 -8.06 -0.73 -1.22
CA LEU A 218 -9.32 -0.34 -0.63
C LEU A 218 -9.13 -0.06 0.86
N GLY A 219 -9.16 1.20 1.22
CA GLY A 219 -9.02 1.67 2.59
C GLY A 219 -10.37 2.04 3.22
N LYS A 220 -10.56 3.32 3.49
CA LYS A 220 -11.73 3.86 4.19
C LYS A 220 -13.07 3.40 3.59
N SER A 221 -13.15 3.24 2.28
CA SER A 221 -14.38 2.86 1.58
C SER A 221 -14.99 1.52 2.03
N ILE A 222 -14.16 0.52 2.35
CA ILE A 222 -14.68 -0.76 2.85
C ILE A 222 -15.07 -0.69 4.32
N TYR A 223 -14.41 0.13 5.13
CA TYR A 223 -14.76 0.31 6.55
C TYR A 223 -16.02 1.14 6.77
N THR A 224 -16.33 2.06 5.85
CA THR A 224 -17.56 2.87 5.88
C THR A 224 -18.75 2.19 5.18
N GLY A 225 -18.50 1.07 4.49
CA GLY A 225 -19.52 0.39 3.69
C GLY A 225 -19.85 1.09 2.36
N ALA A 226 -19.06 2.09 1.94
CA ALA A 226 -19.24 2.74 0.64
C ALA A 226 -18.93 1.78 -0.53
N ILE A 227 -17.99 0.85 -0.31
CA ILE A 227 -17.71 -0.28 -1.19
C ILE A 227 -17.95 -1.57 -0.41
N ASP A 228 -18.83 -2.43 -0.90
CA ASP A 228 -18.97 -3.81 -0.41
C ASP A 228 -17.79 -4.64 -0.93
N LEU A 229 -16.91 -5.06 -0.02
CA LEU A 229 -15.70 -5.82 -0.38
C LEU A 229 -16.03 -7.13 -1.08
N LYS A 230 -17.06 -7.85 -0.64
CA LYS A 230 -17.46 -9.13 -1.24
C LYS A 230 -17.92 -8.94 -2.69
N GLN A 231 -18.69 -7.89 -2.94
CA GLN A 231 -19.14 -7.55 -4.28
C GLN A 231 -17.96 -7.09 -5.16
N ALA A 232 -17.07 -6.23 -4.61
CA ALA A 232 -15.90 -5.75 -5.35
C ALA A 232 -14.98 -6.91 -5.75
N VAL A 233 -14.71 -7.84 -4.82
CA VAL A 233 -13.90 -9.05 -5.08
C VAL A 233 -14.54 -9.92 -6.16
N ALA A 234 -15.85 -10.16 -6.08
CA ALA A 234 -16.56 -10.99 -7.06
C ALA A 234 -16.53 -10.41 -8.48
N LEU A 235 -16.52 -9.08 -8.62
CA LEU A 235 -16.57 -8.40 -9.92
C LEU A 235 -15.17 -8.09 -10.51
N TYR A 236 -14.19 -7.77 -9.69
CA TYR A 236 -12.94 -7.17 -10.16
C TYR A 236 -11.67 -7.93 -9.76
N GLN A 237 -11.71 -8.83 -8.77
CA GLN A 237 -10.51 -9.56 -8.35
C GLN A 237 -10.25 -10.78 -9.24
N GLU A 238 -8.98 -10.95 -9.63
CA GLU A 238 -8.44 -12.12 -10.32
C GLU A 238 -8.09 -13.26 -9.35
#